data_9815808fc9dd257c574bd3826f6d8329
#
_entry.id   9815808fc9dd257c574bd3826f6d8329
#
_cell.length_a   1.000
_cell.length_b   1.000
_cell.length_c   1.000
_cell.angle_alpha   90.00
_cell.angle_beta   90.00
_cell.angle_gamma   90.00
#
_symmetry.space_group_name_H-M   'P 1'
#
loop_
_entity.id
_entity.type
_entity.pdbx_description
1 polymer ?
#
loop_
_entity_poly.entity_id
_entity_poly.type
_entity_poly.pdbx_seq_one_letter_code
_entity_poly.pdbx_strand_id
1 'polypeptide(L)'
;ALPHGRPSAKKLNEDSFVLIDWGAKEEMYLSDITRIVVTGNPSAKLRKVYQVVLEAQKAAINAIRPGVLMSDVDSIARKIIEQAGFGKKFTHS
;
A
#
# COMPACT_ATOMS: atom_id res chain seq x y z
N ALA A 1 2.86 -4.98 9.51
CA ALA A 1 1.75 -4.27 10.15
C ALA A 1 0.47 -5.08 9.90
N LEU A 2 -0.43 -5.10 10.88
CA LEU A 2 -1.79 -5.61 10.67
C LEU A 2 -2.60 -4.51 10.00
N PRO A 3 -3.40 -4.82 8.97
CA PRO A 3 -4.39 -3.91 8.43
C PRO A 3 -5.27 -3.39 9.51
N HIS A 4 -5.73 -2.56 9.97
CA HIS A 4 -6.61 -2.23 11.13
C HIS A 4 -5.98 -2.54 12.50
N GLY A 5 -4.66 -2.39 12.62
CA GLY A 5 -3.97 -2.54 13.90
C GLY A 5 -4.38 -1.43 14.89
N ARG A 6 -4.55 -1.77 16.16
CA ARG A 6 -4.80 -0.76 17.20
C ARG A 6 -3.49 -0.08 17.60
N PRO A 7 -3.52 1.22 17.94
CA PRO A 7 -2.38 1.90 18.51
C PRO A 7 -1.85 1.20 19.75
N SER A 8 -0.55 1.23 19.95
CA SER A 8 0.11 0.65 21.13
C SER A 8 1.11 1.66 21.70
N ALA A 9 1.65 1.37 22.89
CA ALA A 9 2.71 2.16 23.51
C ALA A 9 4.09 1.98 22.84
N LYS A 10 4.18 1.26 21.72
CA LYS A 10 5.43 1.03 21.00
C LYS A 10 5.98 2.36 20.49
N LYS A 11 7.21 2.67 20.91
CA LYS A 11 7.93 3.86 20.42
C LYS A 11 8.47 3.64 19.02
N LEU A 12 8.59 4.71 18.26
CA LEU A 12 9.31 4.72 16.99
C LEU A 12 10.81 4.62 17.30
N ASN A 13 11.47 3.66 16.68
CA ASN A 13 12.91 3.48 16.78
C ASN A 13 13.59 4.02 15.50
N GLU A 14 14.90 4.24 15.57
CA GLU A 14 15.72 4.44 14.39
C GLU A 14 15.59 3.21 13.46
N ASP A 15 15.70 3.42 12.15
CA ASP A 15 15.52 2.40 11.11
C ASP A 15 14.13 1.74 11.06
N SER A 16 13.14 2.41 11.61
CA SER A 16 11.74 2.00 11.56
C SER A 16 11.02 2.64 10.37
N PHE A 17 9.85 2.12 10.04
CA PHE A 17 8.89 2.83 9.20
C PHE A 17 7.58 3.04 9.93
N VAL A 18 6.93 4.13 9.60
CA VAL A 18 5.59 4.49 10.06
C VAL A 18 4.66 4.45 8.87
N LEU A 19 3.60 3.68 8.96
CA LEU A 19 2.50 3.75 8.01
C LEU A 19 1.50 4.75 8.57
N ILE A 20 1.21 5.78 7.81
CA ILE A 20 0.21 6.80 8.10
C ILE A 20 -0.94 6.58 7.14
N ASP A 21 -2.10 6.32 7.69
CA ASP A 21 -3.32 6.03 6.95
C ASP A 21 -4.41 6.94 7.50
N TRP A 22 -4.91 7.84 6.65
CA TRP A 22 -5.92 8.81 7.07
C TRP A 22 -6.86 9.20 5.95
N GLY A 23 -8.01 9.70 6.34
CA GLY A 23 -8.98 10.25 5.41
C GLY A 23 -9.78 11.38 6.03
N ALA A 24 -10.48 12.09 5.18
CA ALA A 24 -11.41 13.14 5.56
C ALA A 24 -12.79 12.90 4.91
N LYS A 25 -13.80 13.50 5.49
CA LYS A 25 -15.15 13.51 4.93
C LYS A 25 -15.67 14.94 4.88
N GLU A 26 -16.11 15.34 3.70
CA GLU A 26 -16.74 16.64 3.45
C GLU A 26 -17.93 16.44 2.52
N GLU A 27 -19.11 16.92 2.90
CA GLU A 27 -20.36 16.86 2.12
C GLU A 27 -20.61 15.49 1.43
N MET A 28 -20.43 14.39 2.14
CA MET A 28 -20.56 13.00 1.65
C MET A 28 -19.40 12.51 0.77
N TYR A 29 -18.43 13.34 0.42
CA TYR A 29 -17.19 12.91 -0.23
C TYR A 29 -16.19 12.41 0.80
N LEU A 30 -15.51 11.34 0.46
CA LEU A 30 -14.48 10.70 1.29
C LEU A 30 -13.14 10.77 0.59
N SER A 31 -12.08 11.01 1.35
CA SER A 31 -10.71 10.81 0.90
C SER A 31 -10.05 9.68 1.70
N ASP A 32 -9.11 9.03 1.08
CA ASP A 32 -8.33 7.95 1.68
C ASP A 32 -6.88 8.06 1.19
N ILE A 33 -5.96 8.24 2.12
CA ILE A 33 -4.55 8.48 1.80
C ILE A 33 -3.67 7.66 2.73
N THR A 34 -2.84 6.81 2.14
CA THR A 34 -1.79 6.08 2.87
C THR A 34 -0.40 6.58 2.47
N ARG A 35 0.48 6.79 3.45
CA ARG A 35 1.89 7.16 3.26
C ARG A 35 2.78 6.33 4.16
N ILE A 36 3.99 6.07 3.67
CA ILE A 36 5.06 5.48 4.48
C ILE A 36 6.13 6.55 4.70
N VAL A 37 6.44 6.77 5.97
CA VAL A 37 7.55 7.61 6.41
C VAL A 37 8.60 6.70 7.01
N VAL A 38 9.85 6.88 6.60
CA VAL A 38 10.99 6.10 7.09
C VAL A 38 11.86 6.96 7.97
N THR A 39 12.21 6.44 9.15
CA THR A 39 13.17 7.04 10.07
C THR A 39 14.50 6.32 9.92
N GLY A 40 15.54 7.01 9.44
CA GLY A 40 16.85 6.39 9.20
C GLY A 40 16.96 5.67 7.84
N ASN A 41 17.76 4.61 7.78
CA ASN A 41 18.02 3.85 6.56
C ASN A 41 17.09 2.63 6.45
N PRO A 42 16.19 2.59 5.46
CA PRO A 42 15.31 1.46 5.28
C PRO A 42 16.10 0.22 4.86
N SER A 43 15.73 -0.94 5.41
CA SER A 43 16.32 -2.23 5.01
C SER A 43 16.11 -2.50 3.51
N ALA A 44 17.01 -3.29 2.92
CA ALA A 44 16.88 -3.72 1.51
C ALA A 44 15.52 -4.42 1.24
N LYS A 45 15.03 -5.18 2.22
CA LYS A 45 13.72 -5.82 2.14
C LYS A 45 12.59 -4.79 2.08
N LEU A 46 12.63 -3.76 2.93
CA LEU A 46 11.61 -2.70 2.93
C LEU A 46 11.63 -1.93 1.60
N ARG A 47 12.81 -1.58 1.11
CA ARG A 47 12.96 -0.90 -0.21
C ARG A 47 12.36 -1.75 -1.32
N LYS A 48 12.65 -3.06 -1.35
CA LYS A 48 12.11 -3.99 -2.36
C LYS A 48 10.58 -4.05 -2.30
N VAL A 49 10.01 -4.22 -1.12
CA VAL A 49 8.54 -4.27 -0.95
C VAL A 49 7.91 -2.95 -1.39
N TYR A 50 8.48 -1.82 -0.97
CA TYR A 50 7.99 -0.50 -1.37
C TYR A 50 7.98 -0.32 -2.89
N GLN A 51 9.08 -0.71 -3.56
CA GLN A 51 9.20 -0.61 -5.01
C GLN A 51 8.13 -1.46 -5.73
N VAL A 52 7.94 -2.70 -5.30
CA VAL A 52 6.93 -3.60 -5.87
C VAL A 52 5.52 -3.02 -5.70
N VAL A 53 5.19 -2.50 -4.52
CA VAL A 53 3.87 -1.89 -4.27
C VAL A 53 3.68 -0.64 -5.14
N LEU A 54 4.71 0.19 -5.28
CA LEU A 54 4.67 1.38 -6.13
C LEU A 54 4.46 1.03 -7.61
N GLU A 55 5.13 0.00 -8.10
CA GLU A 55 4.94 -0.50 -9.47
C GLU A 55 3.52 -1.03 -9.69
N ALA A 56 3.02 -1.83 -8.75
CA ALA A 56 1.66 -2.37 -8.79
C ALA A 56 0.61 -1.24 -8.79
N GLN A 57 0.77 -0.24 -7.92
CA GLN A 57 -0.11 0.92 -7.85
C GLN A 57 -0.12 1.70 -9.17
N LYS A 58 1.05 2.03 -9.71
CA LYS A 58 1.16 2.76 -10.97
C LYS A 58 0.53 2.00 -12.14
N ALA A 59 0.76 0.68 -12.22
CA ALA A 59 0.18 -0.15 -13.27
C ALA A 59 -1.36 -0.19 -13.17
N ALA A 60 -1.90 -0.34 -11.95
CA ALA A 60 -3.34 -0.31 -11.72
C ALA A 60 -3.94 1.05 -12.10
N ILE A 61 -3.35 2.16 -11.65
CA ILE A 61 -3.83 3.52 -11.99
C ILE A 61 -3.84 3.74 -13.50
N ASN A 62 -2.78 3.33 -14.20
CA ASN A 62 -2.67 3.48 -15.65
C ASN A 62 -3.68 2.63 -16.44
N ALA A 63 -4.25 1.60 -15.81
CA ALA A 63 -5.28 0.77 -16.43
C ALA A 63 -6.71 1.32 -16.25
N ILE A 64 -6.90 2.28 -15.34
CA ILE A 64 -8.22 2.86 -15.06
C ILE A 64 -8.69 3.68 -16.27
N ARG A 65 -9.82 3.30 -16.83
CA ARG A 65 -10.52 4.01 -17.90
C ARG A 65 -12.00 3.62 -17.89
N PRO A 66 -12.88 4.41 -18.50
CA PRO A 66 -14.30 4.05 -18.63
C PRO A 66 -14.48 2.67 -19.26
N GLY A 67 -15.32 1.83 -18.67
CA GLY A 67 -15.64 0.48 -19.15
C GLY A 67 -14.71 -0.64 -18.67
N VAL A 68 -13.62 -0.34 -17.97
CA VAL A 68 -12.76 -1.36 -17.36
C VAL A 68 -13.46 -1.94 -16.12
N LEU A 69 -13.38 -3.26 -15.92
CA LEU A 69 -13.87 -3.90 -14.70
C LEU A 69 -12.90 -3.64 -13.54
N MET A 70 -13.45 -3.39 -12.36
CA MET A 70 -12.63 -3.19 -11.15
C MET A 70 -11.78 -4.42 -10.83
N SER A 71 -12.30 -5.62 -11.10
CA SER A 71 -11.56 -6.88 -10.96
C SER A 71 -10.32 -6.96 -11.87
N ASP A 72 -10.38 -6.36 -13.04
CA ASP A 72 -9.24 -6.35 -13.96
C ASP A 72 -8.15 -5.41 -13.45
N VAL A 73 -8.54 -4.26 -12.91
CA VAL A 73 -7.61 -3.31 -12.26
C VAL A 73 -6.93 -3.96 -11.05
N ASP A 74 -7.69 -4.63 -10.16
CA ASP A 74 -7.13 -5.38 -9.04
C ASP A 74 -6.16 -6.48 -9.52
N SER A 75 -6.55 -7.23 -10.55
CA SER A 75 -5.74 -8.32 -11.10
C SER A 75 -4.37 -7.85 -11.60
N ILE A 76 -4.27 -6.64 -12.15
CA ILE A 76 -3.01 -6.06 -12.61
C ILE A 76 -2.05 -5.86 -11.43
N ALA A 77 -2.52 -5.20 -10.36
CA ALA A 77 -1.71 -4.97 -9.17
C ALA A 77 -1.31 -6.31 -8.51
N ARG A 78 -2.26 -7.20 -8.38
CA ARG A 78 -2.09 -8.52 -7.74
C ARG A 78 -1.05 -9.37 -8.46
N LYS A 79 -1.08 -9.45 -9.78
CA LYS A 79 -0.07 -10.18 -10.57
C LYS A 79 1.35 -9.67 -10.35
N ILE A 80 1.55 -8.36 -10.29
CA ILE A 80 2.89 -7.78 -10.03
C ILE A 80 3.39 -8.19 -8.64
N ILE A 81 2.52 -8.11 -7.63
CA ILE A 81 2.86 -8.46 -6.25
C ILE A 81 3.15 -9.97 -6.12
N GLU A 82 2.38 -10.82 -6.80
CA GLU A 82 2.57 -12.27 -6.84
C GLU A 82 3.89 -12.66 -7.53
N GLN A 83 4.18 -12.07 -8.69
CA GLN A 83 5.43 -12.32 -9.43
C GLN A 83 6.66 -11.91 -8.61
N ALA A 84 6.55 -10.91 -7.76
CA ALA A 84 7.59 -10.52 -6.83
C ALA A 84 7.71 -11.42 -5.59
N GLY A 85 6.85 -12.45 -5.46
CA GLY A 85 6.86 -13.41 -4.36
C GLY A 85 6.11 -12.96 -3.11
N PHE A 86 5.29 -11.92 -3.19
CA PHE A 86 4.56 -11.36 -2.04
C PHE A 86 3.05 -11.64 -2.05
N GLY A 87 2.53 -12.42 -3.01
CA GLY A 87 1.10 -12.66 -3.19
C GLY A 87 0.38 -13.14 -1.94
N LYS A 88 0.96 -14.08 -1.19
CA LYS A 88 0.39 -14.58 0.08
C LYS A 88 0.26 -13.51 1.18
N LYS A 89 0.91 -12.35 1.03
CA LYS A 89 0.84 -11.23 1.97
C LYS A 89 -0.15 -10.15 1.54
N PHE A 90 -0.62 -10.22 0.32
CA PHE A 90 -1.58 -9.28 -0.25
C PHE A 90 -3.00 -9.88 -0.16
N THR A 91 -3.62 -9.72 0.99
CA THR A 91 -4.89 -10.37 1.35
C THR A 91 -6.12 -9.48 1.13
N HIS A 92 -5.94 -8.18 0.91
CA HIS A 92 -7.02 -7.25 0.58
C HIS A 92 -7.14 -7.03 -0.93
N SER A 93 -8.37 -6.75 -1.35
CA SER A 93 -8.71 -6.23 -2.69
C SER A 93 -9.12 -4.78 -2.57
#